data_69babb19d0837cf9c57e27094804c488
#
_entry.id   69babb19d0837cf9c57e27094804c488
#
_cell.length_a   1.000
_cell.length_b   1.000
_cell.length_c   1.000
_cell.angle_alpha   90.00
_cell.angle_beta   90.00
_cell.angle_gamma   90.00
#
_symmetry.space_group_name_H-M   'P 1'
#
loop_
_entity.id
_entity.type
_entity.pdbx_description
1 polymer ?
#
loop_
_entity_poly.entity_id
_entity_poly.type
_entity_poly.pdbx_seq_one_letter_code
_entity_poly.pdbx_strand_id
1 'polypeptide(L)'
;MKKLVMIPLEFLLVIALFSLPVFILGRSTYLELRHFLHQDIIEFILSGKLPLLVTVLVILISLIVHFSFKPDLRRIAKSRLCHFHKRKYKLGYWGTTVSNSKKHDYFHRHGFVLFFLFVLTFSLISAYIYHRVSISSRHALVNIIPFFLLCGGLAVFHFLISLFYTPYVLEKESRIKRKVHALIPAYNEPVENLEKTFESLLHQETLPTSIILVNDGSTLFNYNQLSNRFEEIFNKKGIFFKLINQENKGKRAALVKAYDALGLKESPENIIFTIDSDTTLDKKAISEGIIPFQDEQVYSVAGVIASRNMNDNLMTGIMELILVGHQQLIERATASFFGSVPVNNGPIAFYRMEVFDLAKEMKFTSETFRGQRIEFSDDSFLTACGLMLGRCVAQFSSVGYTDFPNKFSHLLRQQLRWMRGSFIRGFWRIAFFNVTSFVFWRQLLTWLTFAITTVLSMQIIVFFVTQGTFLTLLFMLIIPLILNMLLSLSYFAIHREGMQIKQKFKIFALFPLAMVWNFFVLRTIRLIGYLTHKQTGWGTREKVEL
;
A
#
# COMPACT_ATOMS: atom_id res chain seq x y z
N MET A 1 29.54 -12.02 -0.35
CA MET A 1 28.63 -10.96 0.08
C MET A 1 27.15 -11.28 -0.11
N LYS A 2 26.70 -11.97 -1.20
CA LYS A 2 25.27 -12.31 -1.42
C LYS A 2 24.63 -13.27 -0.41
N LYS A 3 25.43 -14.08 0.31
CA LYS A 3 24.93 -15.04 1.33
C LYS A 3 24.83 -14.45 2.75
N LEU A 4 25.61 -13.42 3.06
CA LEU A 4 25.68 -12.86 4.44
C LEU A 4 24.45 -12.00 4.81
N VAL A 5 23.78 -11.39 3.82
CA VAL A 5 22.63 -10.50 4.07
C VAL A 5 21.33 -11.27 4.37
N MET A 6 21.29 -12.59 4.05
CA MET A 6 20.08 -13.41 4.25
C MET A 6 20.00 -14.09 5.63
N ILE A 7 21.14 -14.36 6.26
CA ILE A 7 21.21 -15.10 7.52
C ILE A 7 20.52 -14.37 8.69
N PRO A 8 20.69 -13.04 8.88
CA PRO A 8 20.05 -12.35 10.00
C PRO A 8 18.52 -12.27 9.88
N LEU A 9 18.00 -12.20 8.66
CA LEU A 9 16.55 -12.13 8.44
C LEU A 9 15.89 -13.50 8.66
N GLU A 10 16.55 -14.58 8.25
CA GLU A 10 16.12 -15.95 8.49
C GLU A 10 16.16 -16.30 9.99
N PHE A 11 17.15 -15.79 10.72
CA PHE A 11 17.26 -15.98 12.18
C PHE A 11 16.14 -15.27 12.95
N LEU A 12 15.81 -14.02 12.58
CA LEU A 12 14.69 -13.28 13.15
C LEU A 12 13.34 -13.94 12.87
N LEU A 13 13.24 -14.64 11.77
CA LEU A 13 12.04 -15.38 11.35
C LEU A 13 11.87 -16.70 12.09
N VAL A 14 12.92 -17.42 12.37
CA VAL A 14 12.88 -18.60 13.22
C VAL A 14 12.34 -18.22 14.60
N ILE A 15 12.80 -17.10 15.16
CA ILE A 15 12.30 -16.59 16.45
C ILE A 15 10.80 -16.24 16.37
N ALA A 16 10.33 -15.63 15.30
CA ALA A 16 8.92 -15.27 15.13
C ALA A 16 8.00 -16.49 14.91
N LEU A 17 8.49 -17.52 14.23
CA LEU A 17 7.75 -18.79 14.02
C LEU A 17 7.59 -19.58 15.34
N PHE A 18 8.55 -19.48 16.26
CA PHE A 18 8.44 -20.10 17.58
C PHE A 18 7.43 -19.41 18.50
N SER A 19 7.11 -18.13 18.28
CA SER A 19 6.16 -17.41 19.14
C SER A 19 4.68 -17.80 18.88
N LEU A 20 4.35 -18.26 17.69
CA LEU A 20 2.98 -18.64 17.33
C LEU A 20 2.50 -19.95 18.00
N PRO A 21 3.29 -21.03 18.06
CA PRO A 21 2.91 -22.27 18.75
C PRO A 21 2.74 -22.12 20.25
N VAL A 22 3.52 -21.23 20.89
CA VAL A 22 3.48 -21.00 22.33
C VAL A 22 2.15 -20.40 22.79
N PHE A 23 1.52 -19.58 21.96
CA PHE A 23 0.22 -19.01 22.25
C PHE A 23 -0.92 -20.04 22.14
N ILE A 24 -0.76 -21.03 21.26
CA ILE A 24 -1.77 -22.07 20.99
C ILE A 24 -1.74 -23.20 22.01
N LEU A 25 -0.61 -23.50 22.58
CA LEU A 25 -0.37 -24.74 23.35
C LEU A 25 -0.62 -24.65 24.86
N GLY A 26 -0.90 -23.48 25.43
CA GLY A 26 -1.34 -23.33 26.82
C GLY A 26 -0.27 -23.64 27.90
N ARG A 27 -0.70 -23.50 29.16
CA ARG A 27 0.13 -23.52 30.37
C ARG A 27 0.87 -24.86 30.66
N SER A 28 0.43 -25.97 30.13
CA SER A 28 1.05 -27.28 30.36
C SER A 28 2.40 -27.45 29.66
N THR A 29 2.54 -26.85 28.47
CA THR A 29 3.79 -26.81 27.70
C THR A 29 4.78 -25.75 28.21
N TYR A 30 4.33 -24.84 29.09
CA TYR A 30 5.18 -23.81 29.70
C TYR A 30 6.30 -24.38 30.55
N LEU A 31 6.04 -25.41 31.36
CA LEU A 31 7.07 -26.02 32.22
C LEU A 31 8.14 -26.73 31.40
N GLU A 32 7.79 -27.35 30.30
CA GLU A 32 8.73 -27.99 29.37
C GLU A 32 9.56 -26.96 28.60
N LEU A 33 8.93 -25.84 28.11
CA LEU A 33 9.64 -24.75 27.45
C LEU A 33 10.58 -23.98 28.35
N ARG A 34 10.27 -23.83 29.65
CA ARG A 34 11.13 -23.19 30.64
C ARG A 34 12.41 -23.96 30.85
N HIS A 35 12.39 -25.29 30.80
CA HIS A 35 13.59 -26.13 30.86
C HIS A 35 14.39 -26.08 29.54
N PHE A 36 13.74 -25.80 28.40
CA PHE A 36 14.42 -25.77 27.11
C PHE A 36 15.07 -24.41 26.80
N LEU A 37 14.50 -23.31 27.29
CA LEU A 37 15.08 -21.98 27.13
C LEU A 37 16.00 -21.66 28.32
N HIS A 38 17.30 -21.57 28.08
CA HIS A 38 18.27 -21.11 29.05
C HIS A 38 17.87 -19.75 29.60
N GLN A 39 18.01 -19.51 30.90
CA GLN A 39 17.57 -18.26 31.55
C GLN A 39 18.19 -17.01 30.90
N ASP A 40 19.43 -17.10 30.45
CA ASP A 40 20.15 -16.05 29.73
C ASP A 40 19.48 -15.64 28.40
N ILE A 41 18.88 -16.60 27.69
CA ILE A 41 18.15 -16.35 26.44
C ILE A 41 16.85 -15.59 26.73
N ILE A 42 16.15 -15.97 27.79
CA ILE A 42 14.93 -15.29 28.21
C ILE A 42 15.24 -13.84 28.62
N GLU A 43 16.29 -13.62 29.41
CA GLU A 43 16.73 -12.29 29.81
C GLU A 43 17.15 -11.43 28.60
N PHE A 44 17.88 -12.00 27.65
CA PHE A 44 18.24 -11.31 26.42
C PHE A 44 17.00 -10.93 25.60
N ILE A 45 16.05 -11.86 25.42
CA ILE A 45 14.80 -11.59 24.69
C ILE A 45 14.01 -10.46 25.37
N LEU A 46 13.88 -10.49 26.68
CA LEU A 46 13.12 -9.47 27.44
C LEU A 46 13.86 -8.14 27.58
N SER A 47 15.16 -8.11 27.26
CA SER A 47 15.96 -6.89 27.36
C SER A 47 15.64 -5.90 26.24
N GLY A 48 15.88 -4.60 26.48
CA GLY A 48 15.83 -3.56 25.43
C GLY A 48 16.94 -3.69 24.38
N LYS A 49 17.89 -4.63 24.55
CA LYS A 49 18.99 -4.87 23.60
C LYS A 49 18.50 -5.48 22.30
N LEU A 50 17.50 -6.37 22.35
CA LEU A 50 16.98 -7.03 21.15
C LEU A 50 16.26 -6.07 20.18
N PRO A 51 15.32 -5.21 20.61
CA PRO A 51 14.75 -4.19 19.72
C PRO A 51 15.81 -3.22 19.17
N LEU A 52 16.79 -2.84 19.97
CA LEU A 52 17.90 -1.98 19.54
C LEU A 52 18.73 -2.66 18.44
N LEU A 53 19.15 -3.91 18.65
CA LEU A 53 19.89 -4.70 17.67
C LEU A 53 19.13 -4.79 16.34
N VAL A 54 17.84 -5.10 16.39
CA VAL A 54 16.98 -5.18 15.20
C VAL A 54 16.89 -3.83 14.50
N THR A 55 16.77 -2.74 15.24
CA THR A 55 16.76 -1.38 14.70
C THR A 55 18.05 -1.09 13.93
N VAL A 56 19.20 -1.36 14.52
CA VAL A 56 20.52 -1.17 13.90
C VAL A 56 20.66 -2.05 12.64
N LEU A 57 20.26 -3.31 12.70
CA LEU A 57 20.31 -4.22 11.54
C LEU A 57 19.45 -3.74 10.37
N VAL A 58 18.23 -3.29 10.62
CA VAL A 58 17.35 -2.77 9.57
C VAL A 58 17.92 -1.51 8.93
N ILE A 59 18.48 -0.59 9.73
CA ILE A 59 19.16 0.60 9.21
C ILE A 59 20.36 0.20 8.36
N LEU A 60 21.23 -0.68 8.83
CA LEU A 60 22.40 -1.15 8.09
C LEU A 60 22.01 -1.83 6.77
N ILE A 61 21.02 -2.72 6.79
CA ILE A 61 20.50 -3.36 5.57
C ILE A 61 19.97 -2.31 4.60
N SER A 62 19.24 -1.32 5.09
CA SER A 62 18.69 -0.24 4.24
C SER A 62 19.80 0.59 3.61
N LEU A 63 20.85 0.92 4.36
CA LEU A 63 22.03 1.62 3.84
C LEU A 63 22.79 0.76 2.81
N ILE A 64 23.00 -0.52 3.08
CA ILE A 64 23.63 -1.46 2.13
C ILE A 64 22.81 -1.52 0.85
N VAL A 65 21.48 -1.66 0.93
CA VAL A 65 20.61 -1.64 -0.25
C VAL A 65 20.74 -0.33 -1.01
N HIS A 66 20.71 0.80 -0.30
CA HIS A 66 20.80 2.12 -0.93
C HIS A 66 22.11 2.34 -1.70
N PHE A 67 23.24 1.92 -1.13
CA PHE A 67 24.56 2.15 -1.74
C PHE A 67 25.00 1.03 -2.69
N SER A 68 24.62 -0.24 -2.44
CA SER A 68 25.06 -1.39 -3.23
C SER A 68 24.15 -1.69 -4.41
N PHE A 69 22.90 -1.27 -4.36
CA PHE A 69 21.96 -1.50 -5.45
C PHE A 69 22.20 -0.47 -6.55
N LYS A 70 23.06 -0.82 -7.51
CA LYS A 70 23.34 -0.02 -8.71
C LYS A 70 22.65 -0.69 -9.90
N PRO A 71 21.37 -0.50 -10.13
CA PRO A 71 20.77 -1.10 -11.29
C PRO A 71 20.99 -0.22 -12.52
N ASP A 72 21.03 -0.86 -13.67
CA ASP A 72 20.91 -0.18 -14.98
C ASP A 72 19.66 0.69 -15.03
N LEU A 73 18.61 0.30 -14.30
CA LEU A 73 17.38 1.05 -14.09
C LEU A 73 17.61 2.46 -13.49
N ARG A 74 18.60 2.63 -12.60
CA ARG A 74 18.98 3.95 -12.06
C ARG A 74 19.55 4.86 -13.15
N ARG A 75 20.23 4.26 -14.12
CA ARG A 75 20.77 4.95 -15.29
C ARG A 75 19.66 5.37 -16.24
N ILE A 76 18.70 4.48 -16.51
CA ILE A 76 17.54 4.74 -17.34
C ILE A 76 16.67 5.83 -16.69
N ALA A 77 16.32 5.70 -15.41
CA ALA A 77 15.58 6.70 -14.69
C ALA A 77 16.29 8.06 -14.71
N LYS A 78 17.61 8.12 -14.47
CA LYS A 78 18.38 9.36 -14.55
C LYS A 78 18.44 9.96 -15.95
N SER A 79 18.59 9.15 -17.01
CA SER A 79 18.68 9.66 -18.38
C SER A 79 17.37 10.28 -18.85
N ARG A 80 16.24 9.66 -18.52
CA ARG A 80 14.91 10.20 -18.85
C ARG A 80 14.58 11.42 -18.00
N LEU A 81 14.88 11.36 -16.71
CA LEU A 81 14.73 12.51 -15.83
C LEU A 81 15.58 13.70 -16.31
N CYS A 82 16.76 13.51 -16.90
CA CYS A 82 17.51 14.56 -17.56
C CYS A 82 16.80 15.12 -18.81
N HIS A 83 16.08 14.28 -19.55
CA HIS A 83 15.30 14.74 -20.72
C HIS A 83 14.05 15.52 -20.33
N PHE A 84 13.32 15.09 -19.29
CA PHE A 84 12.19 15.81 -18.69
C PHE A 84 12.67 17.00 -17.85
N HIS A 85 13.92 16.99 -17.36
CA HIS A 85 14.49 17.97 -16.41
C HIS A 85 14.98 19.28 -17.02
N LYS A 86 14.74 19.56 -18.26
CA LYS A 86 14.72 20.99 -18.66
C LYS A 86 13.68 21.77 -17.85
N ARG A 87 12.80 21.11 -17.12
CA ARG A 87 11.85 21.66 -16.14
C ARG A 87 12.20 21.21 -14.72
N LYS A 88 13.20 21.80 -14.07
CA LYS A 88 13.46 21.97 -12.61
C LYS A 88 13.03 20.89 -11.58
N TYR A 89 12.89 19.58 -11.88
CA TYR A 89 12.45 18.58 -10.90
C TYR A 89 13.60 17.71 -10.40
N LYS A 90 13.71 17.58 -9.08
CA LYS A 90 14.67 16.69 -8.43
C LYS A 90 13.93 15.46 -7.87
N LEU A 91 14.37 14.27 -8.24
CA LEU A 91 13.84 12.98 -7.76
C LEU A 91 13.69 12.95 -6.25
N GLY A 92 12.45 12.75 -5.79
CA GLY A 92 12.15 12.51 -4.39
C GLY A 92 12.40 13.69 -3.47
N TYR A 93 12.50 14.92 -3.96
CA TYR A 93 12.64 16.09 -3.09
C TYR A 93 11.30 16.51 -2.47
N TRP A 94 11.36 16.82 -1.19
CA TRP A 94 10.30 17.52 -0.47
C TRP A 94 10.19 18.93 -1.01
N GLY A 95 9.08 19.22 -1.64
CA GLY A 95 8.65 20.57 -1.91
C GLY A 95 9.53 21.45 -2.74
N THR A 96 9.63 21.17 -4.02
CA THR A 96 10.12 22.17 -4.96
C THR A 96 9.14 22.26 -6.11
N THR A 97 8.24 23.15 -6.03
CA THR A 97 7.63 23.95 -7.06
C THR A 97 6.17 24.28 -6.75
N VAL A 98 5.75 25.40 -7.25
CA VAL A 98 4.51 26.09 -6.98
C VAL A 98 3.34 25.26 -7.49
N SER A 99 2.52 24.74 -6.60
CA SER A 99 1.15 24.35 -6.86
C SER A 99 0.26 25.56 -6.56
N ASN A 100 -0.80 25.74 -7.32
CA ASN A 100 -1.76 26.81 -7.08
C ASN A 100 -2.59 26.61 -5.80
N SER A 101 -2.48 25.42 -5.17
CA SER A 101 -3.07 25.15 -3.85
C SER A 101 -2.09 25.48 -2.73
N LYS A 102 -2.17 26.68 -2.19
CA LYS A 102 -1.30 27.21 -1.11
C LYS A 102 -1.16 26.24 0.09
N LYS A 103 -2.19 25.48 0.41
CA LYS A 103 -2.20 24.54 1.54
C LYS A 103 -1.34 23.31 1.29
N HIS A 104 -1.49 22.67 0.12
CA HIS A 104 -0.70 21.51 -0.25
C HIS A 104 0.78 21.86 -0.43
N ASP A 105 1.07 23.05 -0.97
CA ASP A 105 2.44 23.54 -1.14
C ASP A 105 3.18 23.73 0.18
N TYR A 106 2.51 24.30 1.20
CA TYR A 106 3.13 24.50 2.50
C TYR A 106 3.64 23.19 3.09
N PHE A 107 2.80 22.16 3.10
CA PHE A 107 3.15 20.87 3.67
C PHE A 107 4.16 20.11 2.81
N HIS A 108 4.10 20.23 1.50
CA HIS A 108 5.12 19.66 0.62
C HIS A 108 6.50 20.31 0.84
N ARG A 109 6.55 21.61 1.07
CA ARG A 109 7.82 22.33 1.34
C ARG A 109 8.37 22.04 2.74
N HIS A 110 7.51 22.00 3.74
CA HIS A 110 7.90 21.91 5.14
C HIS A 110 7.73 20.51 5.73
N GLY A 111 7.16 19.57 4.96
CA GLY A 111 6.84 18.22 5.44
C GLY A 111 8.03 17.47 6.01
N PHE A 112 9.22 17.61 5.41
CA PHE A 112 10.44 17.00 5.94
C PHE A 112 10.79 17.57 7.31
N VAL A 113 10.78 18.90 7.46
CA VAL A 113 11.07 19.56 8.73
C VAL A 113 10.03 19.20 9.78
N LEU A 114 8.75 19.25 9.44
CA LEU A 114 7.66 18.90 10.33
C LEU A 114 7.74 17.44 10.79
N PHE A 115 8.06 16.52 9.88
CA PHE A 115 8.24 15.12 10.18
C PHE A 115 9.42 14.91 11.14
N PHE A 116 10.57 15.52 10.87
CA PHE A 116 11.75 15.42 11.74
C PHE A 116 11.53 16.08 13.11
N LEU A 117 10.87 17.23 13.17
CA LEU A 117 10.49 17.86 14.44
C LEU A 117 9.56 16.95 15.25
N PHE A 118 8.61 16.31 14.59
CA PHE A 118 7.74 15.32 15.24
C PHE A 118 8.54 14.16 15.79
N VAL A 119 9.38 13.51 14.98
CA VAL A 119 10.22 12.38 15.41
C VAL A 119 11.15 12.79 16.55
N LEU A 120 11.78 13.96 16.48
CA LEU A 120 12.65 14.46 17.53
C LEU A 120 11.88 14.71 18.83
N THR A 121 10.79 15.45 18.78
CA THR A 121 9.95 15.74 19.95
C THR A 121 9.44 14.46 20.60
N PHE A 122 8.97 13.51 19.78
CA PHE A 122 8.46 12.26 20.27
C PHE A 122 9.56 11.37 20.87
N SER A 123 10.77 11.39 20.29
CA SER A 123 11.93 10.70 20.85
C SER A 123 12.36 11.30 22.20
N LEU A 124 12.33 12.63 22.34
CA LEU A 124 12.63 13.30 23.61
C LEU A 124 11.60 12.98 24.70
N ILE A 125 10.30 12.97 24.35
CA ILE A 125 9.22 12.59 25.25
C ILE A 125 9.40 11.10 25.68
N SER A 126 9.71 10.23 24.73
CA SER A 126 9.94 8.80 25.00
C SER A 126 11.14 8.59 25.91
N ALA A 127 12.24 9.33 25.70
CA ALA A 127 13.43 9.28 26.56
C ALA A 127 13.11 9.79 27.98
N TYR A 128 12.35 10.88 28.08
CA TYR A 128 11.91 11.42 29.37
C TYR A 128 11.03 10.42 30.16
N ILE A 129 10.02 9.83 29.50
CA ILE A 129 9.15 8.81 30.11
C ILE A 129 9.99 7.61 30.56
N TYR A 130 10.89 7.13 29.68
CA TYR A 130 11.80 6.03 30.00
C TYR A 130 12.63 6.34 31.24
N HIS A 131 13.25 7.51 31.29
CA HIS A 131 14.07 7.95 32.43
C HIS A 131 13.27 7.96 33.74
N ARG A 132 12.05 8.53 33.72
CA ARG A 132 11.17 8.61 34.91
C ARG A 132 10.73 7.23 35.39
N VAL A 133 10.34 6.34 34.47
CA VAL A 133 9.86 4.99 34.80
C VAL A 133 11.02 4.09 35.21
N SER A 134 12.19 4.22 34.58
CA SER A 134 13.39 3.45 34.90
C SER A 134 13.90 3.70 36.33
N ILE A 135 13.77 4.92 36.83
CA ILE A 135 14.11 5.27 38.23
C ILE A 135 13.15 4.59 39.22
N SER A 136 11.88 4.41 38.83
CA SER A 136 10.82 3.89 39.71
C SER A 136 10.64 2.39 39.69
N SER A 137 11.16 1.67 38.71
CA SER A 137 10.88 0.24 38.56
C SER A 137 12.07 -0.58 38.08
N ARG A 138 12.29 -1.74 38.72
CA ARG A 138 13.33 -2.72 38.34
C ARG A 138 12.83 -3.76 37.30
N HIS A 139 11.70 -3.52 36.64
CA HIS A 139 11.12 -4.52 35.74
C HIS A 139 11.73 -4.45 34.34
N ALA A 140 12.06 -5.61 33.76
CA ALA A 140 12.61 -5.77 32.42
C ALA A 140 11.78 -5.09 31.30
N LEU A 141 10.45 -4.99 31.50
CA LEU A 141 9.54 -4.34 30.56
C LEU A 141 9.79 -2.84 30.38
N VAL A 142 10.41 -2.15 31.32
CA VAL A 142 10.74 -0.73 31.21
C VAL A 142 11.61 -0.46 29.99
N ASN A 143 12.50 -1.36 29.66
CA ASN A 143 13.44 -1.22 28.56
C ASN A 143 12.77 -1.26 27.17
N ILE A 144 11.54 -1.75 27.05
CA ILE A 144 10.82 -1.82 25.78
C ILE A 144 9.84 -0.65 25.58
N ILE A 145 9.56 0.15 26.63
CA ILE A 145 8.67 1.31 26.57
C ILE A 145 9.02 2.29 25.44
N PRO A 146 10.30 2.70 25.22
CA PRO A 146 10.64 3.63 24.16
C PRO A 146 10.23 3.13 22.77
N PHE A 147 10.34 1.83 22.55
CA PHE A 147 9.97 1.22 21.26
C PHE A 147 8.45 1.18 21.07
N PHE A 148 7.69 0.90 22.13
CA PHE A 148 6.22 1.02 22.09
C PHE A 148 5.78 2.44 21.81
N LEU A 149 6.38 3.41 22.48
CA LEU A 149 6.08 4.83 22.28
C LEU A 149 6.42 5.25 20.86
N LEU A 150 7.57 4.85 20.31
CA LEU A 150 7.94 5.15 18.92
C LEU A 150 6.90 4.61 17.94
N CYS A 151 6.53 3.33 18.04
CA CYS A 151 5.57 2.71 17.13
C CYS A 151 4.16 3.30 17.29
N GLY A 152 3.71 3.51 18.53
CA GLY A 152 2.43 4.14 18.84
C GLY A 152 2.38 5.60 18.38
N GLY A 153 3.46 6.35 18.58
CA GLY A 153 3.57 7.72 18.13
C GLY A 153 3.51 7.86 16.61
N LEU A 154 4.14 6.96 15.87
CA LEU A 154 4.02 6.95 14.41
C LEU A 154 2.57 6.67 13.98
N ALA A 155 1.86 5.77 14.65
CA ALA A 155 0.44 5.53 14.37
C ALA A 155 -0.42 6.79 14.66
N VAL A 156 -0.18 7.45 15.79
CA VAL A 156 -0.84 8.72 16.15
C VAL A 156 -0.49 9.82 15.14
N PHE A 157 0.78 9.91 14.71
CA PHE A 157 1.20 10.85 13.67
C PHE A 157 0.42 10.64 12.36
N HIS A 158 0.34 9.40 11.89
CA HIS A 158 -0.45 9.08 10.70
C HIS A 158 -1.92 9.45 10.87
N PHE A 159 -2.50 9.17 12.02
CA PHE A 159 -3.88 9.53 12.33
C PHE A 159 -4.07 11.06 12.32
N LEU A 160 -3.25 11.81 13.04
CA LEU A 160 -3.35 13.27 13.13
C LEU A 160 -3.17 13.92 11.76
N ILE A 161 -2.18 13.51 10.97
CA ILE A 161 -1.99 14.05 9.62
C ILE A 161 -3.19 13.70 8.72
N SER A 162 -3.77 12.52 8.85
CA SER A 162 -4.94 12.13 8.07
C SER A 162 -6.16 13.03 8.33
N LEU A 163 -6.30 13.59 9.54
CA LEU A 163 -7.38 14.54 9.86
C LEU A 163 -7.27 15.85 9.08
N PHE A 164 -6.08 16.24 8.67
CA PHE A 164 -5.85 17.45 7.86
C PHE A 164 -5.93 17.18 6.36
N TYR A 165 -6.08 15.93 5.95
CA TYR A 165 -6.26 15.59 4.56
C TYR A 165 -7.60 16.16 4.05
N THR A 166 -7.54 16.81 2.90
CA THR A 166 -8.73 17.23 2.14
C THR A 166 -8.54 16.81 0.69
N PRO A 167 -9.58 16.28 0.03
CA PRO A 167 -9.54 16.04 -1.41
C PRO A 167 -9.16 17.31 -2.19
N TYR A 168 -8.54 17.12 -3.33
CA TYR A 168 -8.32 18.21 -4.27
C TYR A 168 -9.66 18.73 -4.77
N VAL A 169 -9.77 20.05 -4.90
CA VAL A 169 -10.97 20.73 -5.43
C VAL A 169 -10.61 21.41 -6.74
N LEU A 170 -11.51 21.37 -7.69
CA LEU A 170 -11.32 22.04 -8.98
C LEU A 170 -11.20 23.56 -8.78
N GLU A 171 -10.10 24.12 -9.22
CA GLU A 171 -9.89 25.57 -9.18
C GLU A 171 -10.66 26.23 -10.34
N LYS A 172 -11.32 27.38 -10.07
CA LYS A 172 -12.14 28.10 -11.05
C LYS A 172 -11.38 28.52 -12.32
N GLU A 173 -10.05 28.61 -12.23
CA GLU A 173 -9.17 29.03 -13.32
C GLU A 173 -8.60 27.86 -14.14
N SER A 174 -8.89 26.61 -13.76
CA SER A 174 -8.38 25.45 -14.49
C SER A 174 -9.05 25.33 -15.86
N ARG A 175 -8.32 25.75 -16.90
CA ARG A 175 -8.80 25.77 -18.31
C ARG A 175 -8.52 24.47 -19.07
N ILE A 176 -7.73 23.55 -18.51
CA ILE A 176 -7.28 22.36 -19.24
C ILE A 176 -8.38 21.29 -19.20
N LYS A 177 -9.02 21.06 -20.32
CA LYS A 177 -9.95 19.96 -20.49
C LYS A 177 -9.19 18.64 -20.57
N ARG A 178 -9.39 17.73 -19.61
CA ARG A 178 -8.72 16.43 -19.58
C ARG A 178 -9.47 15.40 -20.44
N LYS A 179 -8.71 14.59 -21.16
CA LYS A 179 -9.19 13.43 -21.94
C LYS A 179 -8.78 12.18 -21.18
N VAL A 180 -9.75 11.36 -20.80
CA VAL A 180 -9.51 10.14 -20.01
C VAL A 180 -9.57 8.92 -20.90
N HIS A 181 -8.53 8.10 -20.85
CA HIS A 181 -8.39 6.87 -21.63
C HIS A 181 -8.38 5.68 -20.68
N ALA A 182 -9.50 4.93 -20.64
CA ALA A 182 -9.65 3.77 -19.78
C ALA A 182 -9.00 2.53 -20.38
N LEU A 183 -8.12 1.87 -19.60
CA LEU A 183 -7.46 0.62 -19.96
C LEU A 183 -8.00 -0.50 -19.08
N ILE A 184 -8.61 -1.53 -19.70
CA ILE A 184 -9.27 -2.65 -19.02
C ILE A 184 -8.60 -3.96 -19.45
N PRO A 185 -7.69 -4.52 -18.63
CA PRO A 185 -7.19 -5.88 -18.85
C PRO A 185 -8.20 -6.89 -18.32
N ALA A 186 -8.57 -7.89 -19.11
CA ALA A 186 -9.48 -8.96 -18.73
C ALA A 186 -8.88 -10.34 -19.01
N TYR A 187 -8.97 -11.25 -18.05
CA TYR A 187 -8.57 -12.64 -18.20
C TYR A 187 -9.51 -13.55 -17.41
N ASN A 188 -10.28 -14.36 -18.13
CA ASN A 188 -11.28 -15.27 -17.56
C ASN A 188 -12.26 -14.59 -16.58
N GLU A 189 -12.57 -13.31 -16.85
CA GLU A 189 -13.56 -12.57 -16.07
C GLU A 189 -14.98 -12.95 -16.50
N PRO A 190 -15.90 -13.24 -15.57
CA PRO A 190 -17.31 -13.42 -15.90
C PRO A 190 -17.87 -12.25 -16.68
N VAL A 191 -18.62 -12.54 -17.73
CA VAL A 191 -19.17 -11.52 -18.65
C VAL A 191 -20.03 -10.50 -17.91
N GLU A 192 -20.78 -10.94 -16.90
CA GLU A 192 -21.65 -10.12 -16.06
C GLU A 192 -20.89 -9.07 -15.25
N ASN A 193 -19.67 -9.39 -14.79
CA ASN A 193 -18.84 -8.45 -14.07
C ASN A 193 -18.32 -7.36 -15.01
N LEU A 194 -17.83 -7.77 -16.18
CA LEU A 194 -17.37 -6.84 -17.20
C LEU A 194 -18.49 -5.93 -17.71
N GLU A 195 -19.71 -6.47 -17.83
CA GLU A 195 -20.91 -5.69 -18.17
C GLU A 195 -21.19 -4.60 -17.13
N LYS A 196 -21.19 -4.94 -15.84
CA LYS A 196 -21.35 -3.97 -14.75
C LYS A 196 -20.25 -2.89 -14.77
N THR A 197 -19.02 -3.28 -15.12
CA THR A 197 -17.91 -2.32 -15.28
C THR A 197 -18.22 -1.33 -16.41
N PHE A 198 -18.66 -1.80 -17.57
CA PHE A 198 -19.04 -0.95 -18.71
C PHE A 198 -20.23 -0.04 -18.40
N GLU A 199 -21.26 -0.58 -17.75
CA GLU A 199 -22.40 0.23 -17.29
C GLU A 199 -21.96 1.34 -16.35
N SER A 200 -21.06 1.06 -15.41
CA SER A 200 -20.55 2.06 -14.48
C SER A 200 -19.76 3.17 -15.19
N LEU A 201 -19.06 2.85 -16.30
CA LEU A 201 -18.37 3.82 -17.14
C LEU A 201 -19.33 4.71 -17.94
N LEU A 202 -20.47 4.14 -18.37
CA LEU A 202 -21.53 4.91 -19.06
C LEU A 202 -22.28 5.90 -18.16
N HIS A 203 -22.27 5.64 -16.85
CA HIS A 203 -22.95 6.45 -15.85
C HIS A 203 -22.04 7.49 -15.17
N GLN A 204 -20.83 7.69 -15.67
CA GLN A 204 -19.93 8.71 -15.14
C GLN A 204 -20.39 10.12 -15.50
N GLU A 205 -20.25 11.08 -14.57
CA GLU A 205 -20.46 12.51 -14.86
C GLU A 205 -19.48 13.04 -15.92
N THR A 206 -18.24 12.55 -15.89
CA THR A 206 -17.24 12.79 -16.94
C THR A 206 -17.01 11.48 -17.67
N LEU A 207 -17.48 11.37 -18.89
CA LEU A 207 -17.30 10.19 -19.71
C LEU A 207 -15.83 10.03 -20.14
N PRO A 208 -15.29 8.80 -20.19
CA PRO A 208 -13.99 8.57 -20.79
C PRO A 208 -14.00 8.90 -22.29
N THR A 209 -12.88 9.39 -22.79
CA THR A 209 -12.72 9.68 -24.25
C THR A 209 -12.56 8.37 -25.03
N SER A 210 -11.86 7.40 -24.43
CA SER A 210 -11.71 6.07 -25.04
C SER A 210 -11.67 4.98 -23.98
N ILE A 211 -12.07 3.78 -24.38
CA ILE A 211 -12.01 2.55 -23.59
C ILE A 211 -11.33 1.49 -24.44
N ILE A 212 -10.22 0.94 -23.94
CA ILE A 212 -9.52 -0.17 -24.59
C ILE A 212 -9.63 -1.39 -23.68
N LEU A 213 -10.41 -2.38 -24.12
CA LEU A 213 -10.48 -3.69 -23.48
C LEU A 213 -9.44 -4.61 -24.09
N VAL A 214 -8.60 -5.22 -23.28
CA VAL A 214 -7.65 -6.25 -23.72
C VAL A 214 -8.00 -7.59 -23.09
N ASN A 215 -8.46 -8.52 -23.93
CA ASN A 215 -8.62 -9.91 -23.55
C ASN A 215 -7.25 -10.61 -23.59
N ASP A 216 -6.70 -10.93 -22.42
CA ASP A 216 -5.38 -11.56 -22.25
C ASP A 216 -5.45 -13.10 -22.37
N GLY A 217 -6.09 -13.59 -23.46
CA GLY A 217 -6.15 -15.01 -23.77
C GLY A 217 -7.14 -15.79 -22.88
N SER A 218 -8.31 -15.22 -22.60
CA SER A 218 -9.37 -15.92 -21.86
C SER A 218 -9.80 -17.19 -22.57
N THR A 219 -9.92 -18.27 -21.81
CA THR A 219 -10.33 -19.59 -22.29
C THR A 219 -11.74 -19.98 -21.84
N LEU A 220 -12.23 -19.35 -20.76
CA LEU A 220 -13.55 -19.66 -20.17
C LEU A 220 -14.67 -18.76 -20.72
N PHE A 221 -14.34 -17.54 -21.12
CA PHE A 221 -15.32 -16.55 -21.55
C PHE A 221 -14.92 -15.89 -22.86
N ASN A 222 -15.93 -15.60 -23.71
CA ASN A 222 -15.78 -14.87 -24.95
C ASN A 222 -16.44 -13.49 -24.83
N TYR A 223 -15.68 -12.45 -25.02
CA TYR A 223 -16.15 -11.06 -24.85
C TYR A 223 -16.65 -10.41 -26.15
N ASN A 224 -16.64 -11.10 -27.29
CA ASN A 224 -16.97 -10.50 -28.59
C ASN A 224 -18.42 -9.98 -28.63
N GLN A 225 -19.40 -10.77 -28.17
CA GLN A 225 -20.81 -10.35 -28.19
C GLN A 225 -21.05 -9.14 -27.29
N LEU A 226 -20.51 -9.17 -26.06
CA LEU A 226 -20.59 -8.06 -25.12
C LEU A 226 -19.94 -6.81 -25.73
N SER A 227 -18.74 -6.96 -26.28
CA SER A 227 -17.99 -5.87 -26.87
C SER A 227 -18.71 -5.22 -28.05
N ASN A 228 -19.26 -6.00 -28.97
CA ASN A 228 -20.02 -5.48 -30.12
C ASN A 228 -21.25 -4.68 -29.64
N ARG A 229 -22.01 -5.20 -28.66
CA ARG A 229 -23.14 -4.49 -28.08
C ARG A 229 -22.73 -3.16 -27.43
N PHE A 230 -21.68 -3.17 -26.64
CA PHE A 230 -21.23 -1.96 -25.95
C PHE A 230 -20.49 -0.98 -26.87
N GLU A 231 -19.86 -1.43 -27.94
CA GLU A 231 -19.25 -0.56 -28.96
C GLU A 231 -20.27 0.38 -29.57
N GLU A 232 -21.44 -0.13 -29.93
CA GLU A 232 -22.55 0.72 -30.45
C GLU A 232 -23.02 1.75 -29.40
N ILE A 233 -23.16 1.33 -28.14
CA ILE A 233 -23.62 2.20 -27.05
C ILE A 233 -22.58 3.29 -26.76
N PHE A 234 -21.28 2.91 -26.66
CA PHE A 234 -20.18 3.83 -26.42
C PHE A 234 -20.05 4.85 -27.58
N ASN A 235 -20.11 4.37 -28.83
CA ASN A 235 -20.02 5.23 -30.02
C ASN A 235 -21.15 6.26 -30.04
N LYS A 236 -22.39 5.88 -29.69
CA LYS A 236 -23.53 6.83 -29.57
C LYS A 236 -23.30 7.91 -28.52
N LYS A 237 -22.46 7.62 -27.52
CA LYS A 237 -22.03 8.57 -26.45
C LYS A 237 -20.74 9.33 -26.79
N GLY A 238 -20.16 9.11 -27.98
CA GLY A 238 -18.90 9.73 -28.40
C GLY A 238 -17.66 9.15 -27.72
N ILE A 239 -17.74 7.93 -27.19
CA ILE A 239 -16.63 7.22 -26.55
C ILE A 239 -16.05 6.25 -27.56
N PHE A 240 -14.76 6.37 -27.86
CA PHE A 240 -14.06 5.39 -28.69
C PHE A 240 -13.87 4.10 -27.91
N PHE A 241 -14.38 2.99 -28.41
CA PHE A 241 -14.21 1.66 -27.80
C PHE A 241 -13.45 0.73 -28.73
N LYS A 242 -12.57 -0.12 -28.13
CA LYS A 242 -11.84 -1.14 -28.89
C LYS A 242 -11.58 -2.37 -28.02
N LEU A 243 -11.99 -3.54 -28.53
CA LEU A 243 -11.54 -4.84 -28.02
C LEU A 243 -10.26 -5.28 -28.74
N ILE A 244 -9.28 -5.76 -27.97
CA ILE A 244 -8.04 -6.37 -28.48
C ILE A 244 -7.90 -7.76 -27.85
N ASN A 245 -7.77 -8.78 -28.70
CA ASN A 245 -7.45 -10.13 -28.23
C ASN A 245 -5.92 -10.36 -28.35
N GLN A 246 -5.32 -10.96 -27.32
CA GLN A 246 -3.92 -11.41 -27.36
C GLN A 246 -3.80 -12.77 -26.68
N GLU A 247 -2.71 -13.48 -26.94
CA GLU A 247 -2.31 -14.65 -26.16
C GLU A 247 -2.00 -14.21 -24.71
N ASN A 248 -2.21 -15.08 -23.74
CA ASN A 248 -1.96 -14.78 -22.33
C ASN A 248 -0.48 -14.44 -22.10
N LYS A 249 -0.22 -13.15 -21.87
CA LYS A 249 1.12 -12.58 -21.56
C LYS A 249 1.15 -11.86 -20.23
N GLY A 250 0.02 -11.82 -19.53
CA GLY A 250 -0.13 -11.23 -18.23
C GLY A 250 -0.66 -9.80 -18.22
N LYS A 251 -1.27 -9.42 -17.09
CA LYS A 251 -1.92 -8.10 -16.90
C LYS A 251 -1.03 -6.93 -17.32
N ARG A 252 0.28 -6.98 -17.03
CA ARG A 252 1.22 -5.92 -17.43
C ARG A 252 1.35 -5.78 -18.94
N ALA A 253 1.41 -6.92 -19.66
CA ALA A 253 1.44 -6.93 -21.11
C ALA A 253 0.14 -6.42 -21.72
N ALA A 254 -1.00 -6.80 -21.13
CA ALA A 254 -2.31 -6.30 -21.54
C ALA A 254 -2.45 -4.78 -21.34
N LEU A 255 -1.97 -4.23 -20.22
CA LEU A 255 -1.95 -2.78 -19.98
C LEU A 255 -1.07 -2.03 -20.98
N VAL A 256 0.13 -2.54 -21.29
CA VAL A 256 1.00 -1.94 -22.31
C VAL A 256 0.37 -2.03 -23.70
N LYS A 257 -0.25 -3.18 -24.04
CA LYS A 257 -0.94 -3.36 -25.32
C LYS A 257 -2.11 -2.39 -25.47
N ALA A 258 -2.88 -2.17 -24.38
CA ALA A 258 -3.97 -1.19 -24.37
C ALA A 258 -3.43 0.23 -24.54
N TYR A 259 -2.36 0.58 -23.83
CA TYR A 259 -1.71 1.89 -23.94
C TYR A 259 -1.18 2.17 -25.36
N ASP A 260 -0.45 1.21 -25.94
CA ASP A 260 0.08 1.34 -27.30
C ASP A 260 -1.02 1.47 -28.37
N ALA A 261 -2.16 0.81 -28.14
CA ALA A 261 -3.30 0.86 -29.06
C ALA A 261 -4.00 2.23 -29.08
N LEU A 262 -3.77 3.10 -28.09
CA LEU A 262 -4.26 4.48 -28.13
C LEU A 262 -3.61 5.30 -29.24
N GLY A 263 -2.35 5.02 -29.59
CA GLY A 263 -1.63 5.73 -30.65
C GLY A 263 -1.48 7.24 -30.40
N LEU A 264 -1.61 7.68 -29.15
CA LEU A 264 -1.60 9.10 -28.79
C LEU A 264 -0.17 9.62 -28.64
N LYS A 265 0.00 10.89 -28.97
CA LYS A 265 1.20 11.64 -28.60
C LYS A 265 1.10 12.10 -27.14
N GLU A 266 2.23 12.16 -26.45
CA GLU A 266 2.33 12.71 -25.12
C GLU A 266 1.72 14.11 -25.05
N SER A 267 0.75 14.29 -24.17
CA SER A 267 0.09 15.57 -23.95
C SER A 267 -0.40 15.64 -22.50
N PRO A 268 -0.28 16.79 -21.83
CA PRO A 268 -0.82 16.98 -20.48
C PRO A 268 -2.34 16.84 -20.41
N GLU A 269 -3.04 16.90 -21.53
CA GLU A 269 -4.49 16.70 -21.60
C GLU A 269 -4.88 15.22 -21.42
N ASN A 270 -4.02 14.30 -21.85
CA ASN A 270 -4.31 12.88 -21.85
C ASN A 270 -3.99 12.24 -20.49
N ILE A 271 -4.99 11.66 -19.87
CA ILE A 271 -4.87 10.92 -18.60
C ILE A 271 -5.22 9.46 -18.87
N ILE A 272 -4.31 8.58 -18.52
CA ILE A 272 -4.52 7.14 -18.57
C ILE A 272 -5.22 6.71 -17.28
N PHE A 273 -6.32 6.01 -17.44
CA PHE A 273 -7.10 5.46 -16.33
C PHE A 273 -7.07 3.94 -16.38
N THR A 274 -6.48 3.30 -15.38
CA THR A 274 -6.53 1.84 -15.24
C THR A 274 -7.69 1.45 -14.35
N ILE A 275 -8.47 0.48 -14.82
CA ILE A 275 -9.61 -0.10 -14.12
C ILE A 275 -9.59 -1.62 -14.29
N ASP A 276 -9.85 -2.38 -13.23
CA ASP A 276 -9.99 -3.83 -13.32
C ASP A 276 -11.34 -4.23 -13.92
N SER A 277 -11.40 -5.38 -14.57
CA SER A 277 -12.57 -5.87 -15.32
C SER A 277 -13.79 -6.19 -14.45
N ASP A 278 -13.61 -6.27 -13.13
CA ASP A 278 -14.64 -6.55 -12.11
C ASP A 278 -15.03 -5.32 -11.27
N THR A 279 -14.47 -4.15 -11.59
CA THR A 279 -14.64 -2.92 -10.80
C THR A 279 -15.79 -2.07 -11.31
N THR A 280 -16.69 -1.68 -10.42
CA THR A 280 -17.73 -0.66 -10.69
C THR A 280 -17.34 0.67 -10.07
N LEU A 281 -17.74 1.76 -10.68
CA LEU A 281 -17.36 3.12 -10.32
C LEU A 281 -18.52 3.90 -9.71
N ASP A 282 -18.24 4.75 -8.73
CA ASP A 282 -19.13 5.82 -8.33
C ASP A 282 -19.29 6.82 -9.48
N LYS A 283 -20.46 7.50 -9.57
CA LYS A 283 -20.78 8.45 -10.66
C LYS A 283 -19.73 9.53 -10.87
N LYS A 284 -19.04 9.94 -9.81
CA LYS A 284 -18.04 11.00 -9.81
C LYS A 284 -16.61 10.47 -9.87
N ALA A 285 -16.41 9.18 -9.99
CA ALA A 285 -15.10 8.58 -9.87
C ALA A 285 -14.08 9.18 -10.85
N ILE A 286 -14.45 9.35 -12.11
CA ILE A 286 -13.58 9.94 -13.14
C ILE A 286 -13.42 11.43 -12.92
N SER A 287 -14.54 12.18 -12.75
CA SER A 287 -14.49 13.64 -12.59
C SER A 287 -13.63 14.04 -11.39
N GLU A 288 -13.75 13.35 -10.28
CA GLU A 288 -12.94 13.58 -9.07
C GLU A 288 -11.47 13.11 -9.25
N GLY A 289 -11.28 11.95 -9.87
CA GLY A 289 -9.94 11.37 -10.06
C GLY A 289 -8.99 12.20 -10.91
N ILE A 290 -9.51 13.02 -11.81
CA ILE A 290 -8.70 13.89 -12.68
C ILE A 290 -8.38 15.27 -12.08
N ILE A 291 -9.09 15.69 -11.02
CA ILE A 291 -8.88 17.02 -10.41
C ILE A 291 -7.43 17.25 -9.97
N PRO A 292 -6.74 16.31 -9.32
CA PRO A 292 -5.36 16.56 -8.87
C PRO A 292 -4.37 16.86 -9.99
N PHE A 293 -4.66 16.49 -11.24
CA PHE A 293 -3.79 16.80 -12.39
C PHE A 293 -3.79 18.27 -12.80
N GLN A 294 -4.63 19.12 -12.20
CA GLN A 294 -4.47 20.58 -12.32
C GLN A 294 -3.09 21.03 -11.80
N ASP A 295 -2.50 20.30 -10.83
CA ASP A 295 -1.11 20.43 -10.45
C ASP A 295 -0.23 19.65 -11.46
N GLU A 296 0.62 20.39 -12.19
CA GLU A 296 1.53 19.81 -13.19
C GLU A 296 2.52 18.81 -12.62
N GLN A 297 2.74 18.82 -11.30
CA GLN A 297 3.67 17.93 -10.61
C GLN A 297 3.03 16.61 -10.21
N VAL A 298 1.71 16.49 -10.29
CA VAL A 298 1.01 15.23 -10.03
C VAL A 298 1.09 14.35 -11.26
N TYR A 299 1.72 13.19 -11.09
CA TYR A 299 1.91 12.19 -12.15
C TYR A 299 1.01 10.97 -11.98
N SER A 300 0.55 10.71 -10.76
CA SER A 300 -0.43 9.65 -10.54
C SER A 300 -1.38 9.95 -9.39
N VAL A 301 -2.59 9.44 -9.50
CA VAL A 301 -3.67 9.64 -8.53
C VAL A 301 -4.28 8.28 -8.18
N ALA A 302 -4.35 7.98 -6.89
CA ALA A 302 -5.04 6.81 -6.35
C ALA A 302 -6.48 7.18 -5.96
N GLY A 303 -7.46 6.50 -6.52
CA GLY A 303 -8.82 6.49 -5.97
C GLY A 303 -8.95 5.57 -4.77
N VAL A 304 -10.11 5.54 -4.15
CA VAL A 304 -10.48 4.63 -3.06
C VAL A 304 -11.18 3.41 -3.63
N ILE A 305 -10.75 2.23 -3.17
CA ILE A 305 -11.46 0.98 -3.43
C ILE A 305 -12.22 0.57 -2.18
N ALA A 306 -13.53 0.42 -2.30
CA ALA A 306 -14.42 -0.07 -1.27
C ALA A 306 -15.00 -1.44 -1.66
N SER A 307 -15.33 -2.26 -0.67
CA SER A 307 -15.94 -3.57 -0.89
C SER A 307 -17.41 -3.47 -1.29
N ARG A 308 -17.82 -4.11 -2.40
CA ARG A 308 -19.25 -4.31 -2.71
C ARG A 308 -19.89 -5.27 -1.71
N ASN A 309 -19.15 -6.29 -1.32
CA ASN A 309 -19.63 -7.42 -0.52
C ASN A 309 -19.22 -7.34 0.96
N MET A 310 -19.01 -6.15 1.52
CA MET A 310 -18.58 -5.95 2.92
C MET A 310 -19.49 -6.58 3.99
N ASN A 311 -20.73 -6.91 3.62
CA ASN A 311 -21.73 -7.49 4.52
C ASN A 311 -21.88 -9.02 4.38
N ASP A 312 -21.19 -9.67 3.44
CA ASP A 312 -21.34 -11.09 3.16
C ASP A 312 -20.91 -11.95 4.34
N ASN A 313 -19.80 -11.60 4.97
CA ASN A 313 -19.32 -12.29 6.15
C ASN A 313 -18.42 -11.38 7.03
N LEU A 314 -18.02 -11.89 8.20
CA LEU A 314 -17.19 -11.16 9.15
C LEU A 314 -15.83 -10.77 8.55
N MET A 315 -15.24 -11.65 7.74
CA MET A 315 -13.92 -11.45 7.14
C MET A 315 -13.94 -10.29 6.13
N THR A 316 -14.97 -10.21 5.27
CA THR A 316 -15.09 -9.11 4.31
C THR A 316 -15.30 -7.77 5.02
N GLY A 317 -16.04 -7.75 6.14
CA GLY A 317 -16.21 -6.55 6.98
C GLY A 317 -14.91 -6.12 7.67
N ILE A 318 -14.12 -7.05 8.22
CA ILE A 318 -12.81 -6.77 8.80
C ILE A 318 -11.85 -6.22 7.73
N MET A 319 -11.84 -6.83 6.55
CA MET A 319 -10.98 -6.38 5.45
C MET A 319 -11.40 -5.01 4.93
N GLU A 320 -12.69 -4.70 4.87
CA GLU A 320 -13.18 -3.34 4.55
C GLU A 320 -12.61 -2.32 5.54
N LEU A 321 -12.70 -2.56 6.85
CA LEU A 321 -12.16 -1.66 7.86
C LEU A 321 -10.65 -1.47 7.73
N ILE A 322 -9.91 -2.56 7.51
CA ILE A 322 -8.44 -2.52 7.39
C ILE A 322 -8.02 -1.83 6.09
N LEU A 323 -8.55 -2.27 4.94
CA LEU A 323 -8.09 -1.77 3.65
C LEU A 323 -8.58 -0.34 3.39
N VAL A 324 -9.83 -0.05 3.70
CA VAL A 324 -10.37 1.29 3.49
C VAL A 324 -10.01 2.21 4.66
N GLY A 325 -10.37 1.85 5.88
CA GLY A 325 -10.16 2.69 7.06
C GLY A 325 -8.69 2.97 7.33
N HIS A 326 -7.89 1.92 7.56
CA HIS A 326 -6.51 2.10 8.01
C HIS A 326 -5.55 2.38 6.84
N GLN A 327 -5.57 1.57 5.78
CA GLN A 327 -4.57 1.72 4.71
C GLN A 327 -4.88 2.87 3.76
N GLN A 328 -6.13 3.03 3.34
CA GLN A 328 -6.46 4.08 2.39
C GLN A 328 -6.69 5.42 3.08
N LEU A 329 -7.60 5.50 4.06
CA LEU A 329 -7.98 6.77 4.67
C LEU A 329 -6.97 7.33 5.69
N ILE A 330 -6.00 6.55 6.16
CA ILE A 330 -4.94 7.05 7.05
C ILE A 330 -3.58 7.03 6.37
N GLU A 331 -3.07 5.84 5.99
CA GLU A 331 -1.70 5.75 5.49
C GLU A 331 -1.53 6.47 4.14
N ARG A 332 -2.52 6.34 3.23
CA ARG A 332 -2.47 7.05 1.96
C ARG A 332 -2.81 8.53 2.09
N ALA A 333 -3.69 8.92 3.03
CA ALA A 333 -3.92 10.33 3.32
C ALA A 333 -2.62 11.02 3.73
N THR A 334 -1.91 10.43 4.70
CA THR A 334 -0.60 10.93 5.14
C THR A 334 0.40 10.96 3.99
N ALA A 335 0.48 9.89 3.20
CA ALA A 335 1.39 9.82 2.06
C ALA A 335 1.02 10.83 0.96
N SER A 336 -0.26 11.03 0.70
CA SER A 336 -0.78 12.03 -0.26
C SER A 336 -0.40 13.44 0.15
N PHE A 337 -0.47 13.73 1.44
CA PHE A 337 -0.07 15.00 2.00
C PHE A 337 1.38 15.36 1.66
N PHE A 338 2.24 14.34 1.59
CA PHE A 338 3.64 14.49 1.18
C PHE A 338 3.89 14.17 -0.31
N GLY A 339 2.84 14.07 -1.13
CA GLY A 339 2.96 13.74 -2.55
C GLY A 339 3.61 12.37 -2.83
N SER A 340 3.51 11.45 -1.90
CA SER A 340 4.32 10.21 -1.86
C SER A 340 3.49 8.96 -1.64
N VAL A 341 2.29 8.89 -2.23
CA VAL A 341 1.46 7.68 -2.21
C VAL A 341 2.28 6.50 -2.77
N PRO A 342 2.45 5.41 -2.01
CA PRO A 342 3.37 4.34 -2.39
C PRO A 342 2.79 3.37 -3.40
N VAL A 343 1.47 3.24 -3.44
CA VAL A 343 0.73 2.30 -4.29
C VAL A 343 -0.61 2.92 -4.65
N ASN A 344 -0.87 3.09 -5.92
CA ASN A 344 -2.20 3.35 -6.44
C ASN A 344 -2.99 2.04 -6.44
N ASN A 345 -4.31 2.11 -6.31
CA ASN A 345 -5.12 0.91 -6.44
C ASN A 345 -5.25 0.53 -7.91
N GLY A 346 -4.87 -0.69 -8.29
CA GLY A 346 -5.04 -1.19 -9.65
C GLY A 346 -6.47 -1.00 -10.22
N PRO A 347 -7.51 -1.28 -9.43
CA PRO A 347 -8.91 -1.10 -9.84
C PRO A 347 -9.35 0.36 -10.12
N ILE A 348 -8.67 1.37 -9.58
CA ILE A 348 -8.99 2.78 -9.82
C ILE A 348 -7.74 3.65 -9.65
N ALA A 349 -7.00 3.84 -10.74
CA ALA A 349 -5.78 4.64 -10.73
C ALA A 349 -5.64 5.46 -12.01
N PHE A 350 -5.20 6.71 -11.84
CA PHE A 350 -5.02 7.65 -12.94
C PHE A 350 -3.54 8.02 -13.05
N TYR A 351 -3.06 8.16 -14.28
CA TYR A 351 -1.65 8.42 -14.59
C TYR A 351 -1.51 9.42 -15.74
N ARG A 352 -0.47 10.26 -15.71
CA ARG A 352 -0.02 10.92 -16.92
C ARG A 352 0.62 9.90 -17.86
N MET A 353 0.62 10.18 -19.16
CA MET A 353 1.18 9.29 -20.18
C MET A 353 2.66 8.99 -19.92
N GLU A 354 3.42 9.95 -19.45
CA GLU A 354 4.86 9.83 -19.14
C GLU A 354 5.17 8.71 -18.14
N VAL A 355 4.19 8.36 -17.28
CA VAL A 355 4.35 7.24 -16.34
C VAL A 355 4.41 5.91 -17.07
N PHE A 356 3.56 5.71 -18.08
CA PHE A 356 3.56 4.50 -18.91
C PHE A 356 4.80 4.43 -19.81
N ASP A 357 5.22 5.56 -20.38
CA ASP A 357 6.42 5.63 -21.21
C ASP A 357 7.66 5.27 -20.39
N LEU A 358 7.82 5.87 -19.20
CA LEU A 358 8.88 5.50 -18.27
C LEU A 358 8.80 4.03 -17.85
N ALA A 359 7.60 3.51 -17.58
CA ALA A 359 7.40 2.12 -17.19
C ALA A 359 7.85 1.15 -18.29
N LYS A 360 7.53 1.44 -19.56
CA LYS A 360 8.00 0.64 -20.71
C LYS A 360 9.53 0.60 -20.78
N GLU A 361 10.19 1.74 -20.62
CA GLU A 361 11.65 1.81 -20.60
C GLU A 361 12.27 1.07 -19.42
N MET A 362 11.63 1.14 -18.26
CA MET A 362 12.03 0.41 -17.05
C MET A 362 11.65 -1.07 -17.10
N LYS A 363 11.33 -1.60 -18.30
CA LYS A 363 11.04 -3.03 -18.53
C LYS A 363 9.83 -3.54 -17.71
N PHE A 364 8.74 -2.78 -17.67
CA PHE A 364 7.52 -3.12 -16.93
C PHE A 364 7.01 -4.54 -17.20
N THR A 365 7.06 -5.00 -18.45
CA THR A 365 6.59 -6.33 -18.88
C THR A 365 7.60 -7.46 -18.63
N SER A 366 8.87 -7.11 -18.40
CA SER A 366 9.98 -8.07 -18.23
C SER A 366 10.80 -7.79 -16.98
N GLU A 367 10.19 -7.17 -15.97
CA GLU A 367 10.83 -6.91 -14.68
C GLU A 367 11.34 -8.21 -14.07
N THR A 368 12.56 -8.18 -13.54
CA THR A 368 13.15 -9.28 -12.79
C THR A 368 13.62 -8.81 -11.42
N PHE A 369 13.48 -9.68 -10.43
CA PHE A 369 14.06 -9.49 -9.11
C PHE A 369 14.82 -10.74 -8.70
N ARG A 370 16.13 -10.58 -8.45
CA ARG A 370 17.05 -11.71 -8.14
C ARG A 370 16.99 -12.86 -9.17
N GLY A 371 16.85 -12.50 -10.44
CA GLY A 371 16.81 -13.46 -11.55
C GLY A 371 15.44 -14.10 -11.81
N GLN A 372 14.41 -13.80 -11.01
CA GLN A 372 13.05 -14.28 -11.22
C GLN A 372 12.19 -13.19 -11.86
N ARG A 373 11.40 -13.55 -12.87
CA ARG A 373 10.44 -12.64 -13.52
C ARG A 373 9.30 -12.35 -12.56
N ILE A 374 8.90 -11.07 -12.46
CA ILE A 374 7.79 -10.62 -11.61
C ILE A 374 6.56 -10.42 -12.48
N GLU A 375 5.48 -11.11 -12.16
CA GLU A 375 4.20 -11.04 -12.89
C GLU A 375 3.12 -10.21 -12.18
N PHE A 376 3.29 -9.94 -10.89
CA PHE A 376 2.35 -9.17 -10.06
C PHE A 376 2.88 -7.77 -9.72
N SER A 377 2.09 -6.97 -8.95
CA SER A 377 2.45 -5.61 -8.50
C SER A 377 2.64 -4.61 -9.65
N ASP A 378 1.75 -4.66 -10.63
CA ASP A 378 1.65 -3.72 -11.74
C ASP A 378 1.41 -2.28 -11.24
N ASP A 379 0.43 -2.12 -10.36
CA ASP A 379 0.04 -0.87 -9.72
C ASP A 379 1.20 -0.18 -8.97
N SER A 380 1.92 -0.94 -8.16
CA SER A 380 3.05 -0.41 -7.39
C SER A 380 4.27 -0.09 -8.26
N PHE A 381 4.43 -0.77 -9.41
CA PHE A 381 5.45 -0.44 -10.40
C PHE A 381 5.15 0.90 -11.07
N LEU A 382 3.93 1.05 -11.60
CA LEU A 382 3.48 2.31 -12.22
C LEU A 382 3.54 3.47 -11.23
N THR A 383 3.12 3.23 -9.97
CA THR A 383 3.25 4.25 -8.91
C THR A 383 4.70 4.63 -8.65
N ALA A 384 5.63 3.67 -8.64
CA ALA A 384 7.06 3.97 -8.47
C ALA A 384 7.60 4.81 -9.62
N CYS A 385 7.18 4.55 -10.86
CA CYS A 385 7.49 5.39 -12.01
C CYS A 385 6.92 6.82 -11.84
N GLY A 386 5.66 6.94 -11.39
CA GLY A 386 5.06 8.24 -11.08
C GLY A 386 5.83 9.02 -10.01
N LEU A 387 6.25 8.35 -8.94
CA LEU A 387 7.08 8.95 -7.87
C LEU A 387 8.47 9.39 -8.35
N MET A 388 9.01 8.75 -9.39
CA MET A 388 10.27 9.18 -10.00
C MET A 388 10.11 10.44 -10.83
N LEU A 389 8.94 10.66 -11.42
CA LEU A 389 8.62 11.82 -12.24
C LEU A 389 8.16 13.01 -11.41
N GLY A 390 7.38 12.76 -10.33
CA GLY A 390 6.86 13.82 -9.48
C GLY A 390 6.03 13.30 -8.32
N ARG A 391 4.88 13.91 -8.09
CA ARG A 391 3.99 13.61 -6.97
C ARG A 391 3.02 12.49 -7.32
N CYS A 392 2.82 11.57 -6.37
CA CYS A 392 1.73 10.62 -6.36
C CYS A 392 0.80 10.95 -5.19
N VAL A 393 -0.47 11.18 -5.48
CA VAL A 393 -1.47 11.64 -4.50
C VAL A 393 -2.69 10.71 -4.47
N ALA A 394 -3.52 10.86 -3.46
CA ALA A 394 -4.81 10.18 -3.38
C ALA A 394 -5.95 11.18 -3.52
N GLN A 395 -7.05 10.74 -4.13
CA GLN A 395 -8.29 11.51 -4.23
C GLN A 395 -9.43 10.66 -3.66
N PHE A 396 -9.82 10.93 -2.42
CA PHE A 396 -10.76 10.08 -1.68
C PHE A 396 -12.22 10.26 -2.11
N SER A 397 -12.51 11.26 -2.90
CA SER A 397 -13.81 11.44 -3.57
C SER A 397 -13.94 10.61 -4.86
N SER A 398 -12.85 10.06 -5.39
CA SER A 398 -12.83 9.13 -6.52
C SER A 398 -12.94 7.70 -5.99
N VAL A 399 -14.13 7.09 -6.07
CA VAL A 399 -14.45 5.80 -5.45
C VAL A 399 -14.79 4.74 -6.48
N GLY A 400 -14.21 3.56 -6.32
CA GLY A 400 -14.54 2.33 -7.04
C GLY A 400 -14.92 1.21 -6.08
N TYR A 401 -15.66 0.23 -6.58
CA TYR A 401 -16.16 -0.90 -5.82
C TYR A 401 -15.74 -2.21 -6.46
N THR A 402 -15.15 -3.11 -5.67
CA THR A 402 -14.81 -4.48 -6.09
C THR A 402 -15.21 -5.47 -5.00
N ASP A 403 -15.26 -6.75 -5.32
CA ASP A 403 -15.56 -7.78 -4.33
C ASP A 403 -14.28 -8.19 -3.59
N PHE A 404 -14.34 -8.16 -2.26
CA PHE A 404 -13.26 -8.69 -1.44
C PHE A 404 -13.42 -10.21 -1.29
N PRO A 405 -12.31 -10.96 -1.19
CA PRO A 405 -12.37 -12.40 -1.03
C PRO A 405 -13.26 -12.82 0.14
N ASN A 406 -14.25 -13.64 -0.13
CA ASN A 406 -15.17 -14.19 0.88
C ASN A 406 -14.72 -15.55 1.45
N LYS A 407 -13.68 -16.17 0.84
CA LYS A 407 -13.04 -17.42 1.31
C LYS A 407 -11.66 -17.11 1.88
N PHE A 408 -11.35 -17.68 3.05
CA PHE A 408 -10.05 -17.44 3.72
C PHE A 408 -8.85 -17.88 2.86
N SER A 409 -8.95 -19.00 2.16
CA SER A 409 -7.88 -19.48 1.28
C SER A 409 -7.58 -18.51 0.12
N HIS A 410 -8.61 -17.88 -0.43
CA HIS A 410 -8.47 -16.86 -1.46
C HIS A 410 -7.83 -15.59 -0.90
N LEU A 411 -8.33 -15.10 0.24
CA LEU A 411 -7.75 -13.94 0.93
C LEU A 411 -6.27 -14.17 1.25
N LEU A 412 -5.92 -15.36 1.74
CA LEU A 412 -4.53 -15.70 2.09
C LEU A 412 -3.60 -15.60 0.87
N ARG A 413 -4.01 -16.17 -0.29
CA ARG A 413 -3.24 -16.09 -1.55
C ARG A 413 -3.09 -14.65 -2.02
N GLN A 414 -4.16 -13.85 -1.99
CA GLN A 414 -4.14 -12.44 -2.38
C GLN A 414 -3.19 -11.63 -1.48
N GLN A 415 -3.30 -11.79 -0.16
CA GLN A 415 -2.46 -11.08 0.80
C GLN A 415 -0.98 -11.49 0.69
N LEU A 416 -0.67 -12.76 0.49
CA LEU A 416 0.71 -13.23 0.25
C LEU A 416 1.31 -12.57 -1.00
N ARG A 417 0.55 -12.52 -2.10
CA ARG A 417 0.97 -11.85 -3.33
C ARG A 417 1.28 -10.37 -3.09
N TRP A 418 0.40 -9.67 -2.36
CA TRP A 418 0.61 -8.26 -2.02
C TRP A 418 1.83 -8.04 -1.12
N MET A 419 2.05 -8.92 -0.13
CA MET A 419 3.22 -8.81 0.76
C MET A 419 4.53 -9.08 0.01
N ARG A 420 4.59 -10.05 -0.89
CA ARG A 420 5.74 -10.29 -1.78
C ARG A 420 6.04 -9.06 -2.64
N GLY A 421 5.00 -8.50 -3.27
CA GLY A 421 5.14 -7.27 -4.06
C GLY A 421 5.61 -6.08 -3.23
N SER A 422 5.04 -5.88 -2.04
CA SER A 422 5.46 -4.83 -1.11
C SER A 422 6.92 -4.95 -0.70
N PHE A 423 7.42 -6.17 -0.48
CA PHE A 423 8.82 -6.43 -0.16
C PHE A 423 9.75 -6.03 -1.33
N ILE A 424 9.45 -6.51 -2.54
CA ILE A 424 10.24 -6.18 -3.74
C ILE A 424 10.25 -4.66 -3.97
N ARG A 425 9.09 -4.04 -3.87
CA ARG A 425 8.94 -2.60 -4.08
C ARG A 425 9.59 -1.77 -2.96
N GLY A 426 9.71 -2.34 -1.77
CA GLY A 426 10.47 -1.75 -0.67
C GLY A 426 11.94 -1.57 -1.00
N PHE A 427 12.58 -2.57 -1.64
CA PHE A 427 13.96 -2.44 -2.13
C PHE A 427 14.10 -1.31 -3.16
N TRP A 428 13.13 -1.19 -4.08
CA TRP A 428 13.13 -0.10 -5.06
C TRP A 428 13.09 1.27 -4.38
N ARG A 429 12.21 1.46 -3.41
CA ARG A 429 12.07 2.74 -2.71
C ARG A 429 13.34 3.12 -1.96
N ILE A 430 13.98 2.17 -1.30
CA ILE A 430 15.26 2.42 -0.63
C ILE A 430 16.39 2.66 -1.62
N ALA A 431 16.43 1.94 -2.75
CA ALA A 431 17.53 2.01 -3.71
C ALA A 431 17.47 3.24 -4.62
N PHE A 432 16.28 3.62 -5.09
CA PHE A 432 16.12 4.64 -6.12
C PHE A 432 15.91 6.05 -5.58
N PHE A 433 15.21 6.17 -4.45
CA PHE A 433 14.87 7.48 -3.92
C PHE A 433 15.96 8.05 -3.04
N ASN A 434 16.08 9.38 -3.05
CA ASN A 434 17.08 10.08 -2.27
C ASN A 434 16.74 9.99 -0.77
N VAL A 435 17.77 9.94 0.07
CA VAL A 435 17.63 10.00 1.55
C VAL A 435 16.93 11.27 2.04
N THR A 436 16.87 12.32 1.24
CA THR A 436 16.10 13.53 1.55
C THR A 436 14.62 13.42 1.17
N SER A 437 14.17 12.29 0.57
CA SER A 437 12.78 12.12 0.15
C SER A 437 11.93 11.46 1.22
N PHE A 438 10.65 11.83 1.29
CA PHE A 438 9.69 11.16 2.19
C PHE A 438 9.49 9.68 1.82
N VAL A 439 9.56 9.34 0.53
CA VAL A 439 9.43 7.96 0.04
C VAL A 439 10.46 7.04 0.69
N PHE A 440 11.73 7.49 0.77
CA PHE A 440 12.81 6.75 1.43
C PHE A 440 12.52 6.54 2.92
N TRP A 441 12.25 7.61 3.66
CA TRP A 441 12.01 7.55 5.10
C TRP A 441 10.78 6.76 5.46
N ARG A 442 9.69 6.94 4.70
CA ARG A 442 8.48 6.16 4.89
C ARG A 442 8.75 4.66 4.74
N GLN A 443 9.51 4.26 3.72
CA GLN A 443 9.86 2.86 3.51
C GLN A 443 10.75 2.32 4.63
N LEU A 444 11.75 3.09 5.05
CA LEU A 444 12.63 2.73 6.16
C LEU A 444 11.82 2.55 7.46
N LEU A 445 10.94 3.51 7.77
CA LEU A 445 10.08 3.43 8.95
C LEU A 445 9.10 2.25 8.88
N THR A 446 8.57 1.93 7.69
CA THR A 446 7.71 0.75 7.52
C THR A 446 8.46 -0.54 7.86
N TRP A 447 9.72 -0.67 7.48
CA TRP A 447 10.54 -1.83 7.84
C TRP A 447 10.92 -1.84 9.32
N LEU A 448 11.31 -0.69 9.85
CA LEU A 448 11.65 -0.54 11.27
C LEU A 448 10.45 -0.86 12.17
N THR A 449 9.31 -0.25 11.93
CA THR A 449 8.11 -0.49 12.74
C THR A 449 7.64 -1.94 12.65
N PHE A 450 7.70 -2.54 11.47
CA PHE A 450 7.37 -3.96 11.32
C PHE A 450 8.33 -4.85 12.13
N ALA A 451 9.63 -4.64 12.02
CA ALA A 451 10.64 -5.43 12.72
C ALA A 451 10.55 -5.23 14.24
N ILE A 452 10.49 -3.98 14.70
CA ILE A 452 10.37 -3.64 16.13
C ILE A 452 9.09 -4.21 16.72
N THR A 453 7.93 -3.98 16.08
CA THR A 453 6.65 -4.49 16.61
C THR A 453 6.57 -6.01 16.57
N THR A 454 7.31 -6.70 15.69
CA THR A 454 7.42 -8.16 15.70
C THR A 454 8.21 -8.63 16.92
N VAL A 455 9.33 -7.99 17.22
CA VAL A 455 10.13 -8.29 18.43
C VAL A 455 9.33 -7.98 19.70
N LEU A 456 8.67 -6.81 19.77
CA LEU A 456 7.82 -6.46 20.92
C LEU A 456 6.69 -7.47 21.13
N SER A 457 6.08 -7.97 20.05
CA SER A 457 5.05 -9.00 20.13
C SER A 457 5.60 -10.29 20.73
N MET A 458 6.78 -10.71 20.32
CA MET A 458 7.47 -11.87 20.87
C MET A 458 7.80 -11.64 22.36
N GLN A 459 8.33 -10.48 22.72
CA GLN A 459 8.64 -10.13 24.09
C GLN A 459 7.41 -10.17 25.00
N ILE A 460 6.26 -9.65 24.52
CA ILE A 460 4.99 -9.73 25.27
C ILE A 460 4.58 -11.18 25.52
N ILE A 461 4.68 -12.04 24.50
CA ILE A 461 4.31 -13.45 24.63
C ILE A 461 5.26 -14.14 25.63
N VAL A 462 6.57 -13.97 25.48
CA VAL A 462 7.56 -14.57 26.39
C VAL A 462 7.35 -14.08 27.82
N PHE A 463 7.16 -12.78 28.02
CA PHE A 463 6.91 -12.22 29.33
C PHE A 463 5.63 -12.79 29.96
N PHE A 464 4.54 -12.87 29.20
CA PHE A 464 3.27 -13.43 29.69
C PHE A 464 3.43 -14.89 30.10
N VAL A 465 4.12 -15.69 29.28
CA VAL A 465 4.36 -17.11 29.54
C VAL A 465 5.27 -17.33 30.75
N THR A 466 6.29 -16.48 30.94
CA THR A 466 7.32 -16.69 32.00
C THR A 466 6.99 -16.02 33.32
N GLN A 467 6.37 -14.85 33.32
CA GLN A 467 6.25 -13.98 34.50
C GLN A 467 4.88 -13.31 34.62
N GLY A 468 4.06 -13.35 33.57
CA GLY A 468 2.85 -12.55 33.46
C GLY A 468 1.64 -13.13 34.17
N THR A 469 0.79 -12.23 34.64
CA THR A 469 -0.56 -12.52 35.05
C THR A 469 -1.54 -12.17 33.93
N PHE A 470 -2.77 -12.69 33.98
CA PHE A 470 -3.83 -12.28 33.03
C PHE A 470 -4.04 -10.76 33.00
N LEU A 471 -3.93 -10.10 34.15
CA LEU A 471 -4.05 -8.65 34.26
C LEU A 471 -2.94 -7.93 33.48
N THR A 472 -1.70 -8.43 33.53
CA THR A 472 -0.58 -7.86 32.77
C THR A 472 -0.82 -7.96 31.26
N LEU A 473 -1.32 -9.10 30.78
CA LEU A 473 -1.68 -9.27 29.37
C LEU A 473 -2.79 -8.26 28.96
N LEU A 474 -3.80 -8.08 29.79
CA LEU A 474 -4.89 -7.14 29.53
C LEU A 474 -4.35 -5.71 29.39
N PHE A 475 -3.48 -5.27 30.30
CA PHE A 475 -2.83 -3.95 30.19
C PHE A 475 -2.00 -3.78 28.92
N MET A 476 -1.27 -4.82 28.51
CA MET A 476 -0.46 -4.78 27.28
C MET A 476 -1.29 -4.71 26.02
N LEU A 477 -2.52 -5.22 26.03
CA LEU A 477 -3.43 -5.18 24.89
C LEU A 477 -4.26 -3.89 24.81
N ILE A 478 -4.40 -3.16 25.92
CA ILE A 478 -5.29 -1.96 25.98
C ILE A 478 -4.77 -0.84 25.08
N ILE A 479 -3.45 -0.60 25.02
CA ILE A 479 -2.87 0.44 24.18
C ILE A 479 -3.04 0.13 22.69
N PRO A 480 -2.68 -1.06 22.19
CA PRO A 480 -2.99 -1.45 20.81
C PRO A 480 -4.47 -1.38 20.47
N LEU A 481 -5.36 -1.72 21.42
CA LEU A 481 -6.80 -1.65 21.23
C LEU A 481 -7.27 -0.19 21.05
N ILE A 482 -6.83 0.72 21.91
CA ILE A 482 -7.14 2.15 21.82
C ILE A 482 -6.61 2.73 20.52
N LEU A 483 -5.37 2.42 20.16
CA LEU A 483 -4.79 2.88 18.90
C LEU A 483 -5.59 2.36 17.69
N ASN A 484 -5.96 1.09 17.69
CA ASN A 484 -6.76 0.52 16.60
C ASN A 484 -8.16 1.15 16.52
N MET A 485 -8.77 1.44 17.67
CA MET A 485 -10.04 2.16 17.75
C MET A 485 -9.90 3.57 17.13
N LEU A 486 -8.86 4.32 17.51
CA LEU A 486 -8.60 5.66 16.95
C LEU A 486 -8.39 5.61 15.43
N LEU A 487 -7.58 4.67 14.96
CA LEU A 487 -7.38 4.49 13.52
C LEU A 487 -8.68 4.15 12.80
N SER A 488 -9.53 3.34 13.41
CA SER A 488 -10.81 2.93 12.83
C SER A 488 -11.85 4.05 12.75
N LEU A 489 -11.70 5.14 13.51
CA LEU A 489 -12.55 6.34 13.39
C LEU A 489 -12.47 6.97 12.00
N SER A 490 -11.34 6.82 11.30
CA SER A 490 -11.19 7.31 9.92
C SER A 490 -12.24 6.75 8.96
N TYR A 491 -12.78 5.56 9.25
CA TYR A 491 -13.80 4.92 8.42
C TYR A 491 -15.07 5.77 8.28
N PHE A 492 -15.37 6.64 9.25
CA PHE A 492 -16.49 7.56 9.17
C PHE A 492 -16.32 8.64 8.08
N ALA A 493 -15.07 8.91 7.65
CA ALA A 493 -14.77 9.87 6.59
C ALA A 493 -14.99 9.32 5.17
N ILE A 494 -15.32 8.02 5.01
CA ILE A 494 -15.58 7.47 3.68
C ILE A 494 -16.84 8.11 3.07
N HIS A 495 -16.72 8.60 1.84
CA HIS A 495 -17.83 8.98 1.01
C HIS A 495 -18.24 7.81 0.11
N ARG A 496 -19.37 7.22 0.43
CA ARG A 496 -19.94 6.09 -0.32
C ARG A 496 -21.41 6.36 -0.55
N GLU A 497 -21.83 6.39 -1.82
CA GLU A 497 -23.22 6.64 -2.18
C GLU A 497 -24.15 5.61 -1.53
N GLY A 498 -25.24 6.08 -0.91
CA GLY A 498 -26.24 5.21 -0.27
C GLY A 498 -25.83 4.59 1.08
N MET A 499 -24.61 4.81 1.56
CA MET A 499 -24.16 4.23 2.84
C MET A 499 -24.70 5.00 4.04
N GLN A 500 -25.53 4.33 4.83
CA GLN A 500 -26.09 4.90 6.06
C GLN A 500 -25.05 4.93 7.19
N ILE A 501 -25.18 5.90 8.11
CA ILE A 501 -24.29 6.01 9.28
C ILE A 501 -24.31 4.74 10.15
N LYS A 502 -25.44 4.05 10.24
CA LYS A 502 -25.58 2.76 10.97
C LYS A 502 -24.66 1.68 10.39
N GLN A 503 -24.47 1.64 9.08
CA GLN A 503 -23.55 0.70 8.43
C GLN A 503 -22.10 1.04 8.74
N LYS A 504 -21.75 2.34 8.81
CA LYS A 504 -20.41 2.79 9.23
C LYS A 504 -20.12 2.35 10.67
N PHE A 505 -21.08 2.49 11.57
CA PHE A 505 -20.95 2.00 12.95
C PHE A 505 -20.77 0.49 13.02
N LYS A 506 -21.50 -0.28 12.20
CA LYS A 506 -21.35 -1.74 12.13
C LYS A 506 -19.92 -2.14 11.76
N ILE A 507 -19.36 -1.52 10.74
CA ILE A 507 -17.97 -1.79 10.31
C ILE A 507 -16.96 -1.29 11.34
N PHE A 508 -17.15 -0.08 11.88
CA PHE A 508 -16.31 0.47 12.95
C PHE A 508 -16.23 -0.48 14.16
N ALA A 509 -17.37 -1.06 14.58
CA ALA A 509 -17.43 -1.96 15.75
C ALA A 509 -16.54 -3.22 15.58
N LEU A 510 -16.06 -3.52 14.37
CA LEU A 510 -15.11 -4.61 14.12
C LEU A 510 -13.66 -4.28 14.51
N PHE A 511 -13.37 -3.08 15.04
CA PHE A 511 -12.00 -2.66 15.34
C PHE A 511 -11.23 -3.62 16.28
N PRO A 512 -11.82 -4.29 17.29
CA PRO A 512 -11.07 -5.25 18.09
C PRO A 512 -10.65 -6.48 17.29
N LEU A 513 -11.52 -6.96 16.41
CA LEU A 513 -11.22 -8.07 15.51
C LEU A 513 -10.21 -7.69 14.43
N ALA A 514 -10.29 -6.48 13.91
CA ALA A 514 -9.30 -5.93 13.00
C ALA A 514 -7.90 -5.83 13.65
N MET A 515 -7.83 -5.46 14.94
CA MET A 515 -6.58 -5.48 15.71
C MET A 515 -5.98 -6.89 15.78
N VAL A 516 -6.79 -7.89 16.19
CA VAL A 516 -6.36 -9.29 16.26
C VAL A 516 -5.92 -9.79 14.89
N TRP A 517 -6.69 -9.47 13.84
CA TRP A 517 -6.37 -9.83 12.46
C TRP A 517 -5.04 -9.24 11.99
N ASN A 518 -4.82 -7.94 12.22
CA ASN A 518 -3.56 -7.27 11.87
C ASN A 518 -2.38 -7.86 12.62
N PHE A 519 -2.59 -8.16 13.92
CA PHE A 519 -1.52 -8.61 14.80
C PHE A 519 -1.08 -10.05 14.50
N PHE A 520 -2.02 -10.97 14.30
CA PHE A 520 -1.72 -12.39 14.11
C PHE A 520 -1.70 -12.78 12.62
N VAL A 521 -2.76 -12.46 11.88
CA VAL A 521 -2.93 -12.97 10.52
C VAL A 521 -2.06 -12.20 9.53
N LEU A 522 -2.25 -10.89 9.42
CA LEU A 522 -1.52 -10.09 8.43
C LEU A 522 -0.03 -10.01 8.72
N ARG A 523 0.38 -10.02 9.98
CA ARG A 523 1.80 -10.05 10.36
C ARG A 523 2.46 -11.36 9.92
N THR A 524 1.82 -12.50 10.19
CA THR A 524 2.31 -13.82 9.77
C THR A 524 2.39 -13.92 8.24
N ILE A 525 1.33 -13.48 7.54
CA ILE A 525 1.32 -13.44 6.08
C ILE A 525 2.46 -12.55 5.54
N ARG A 526 2.73 -11.42 6.17
CA ARG A 526 3.83 -10.52 5.78
C ARG A 526 5.19 -11.19 5.95
N LEU A 527 5.41 -11.90 7.04
CA LEU A 527 6.64 -12.67 7.29
C LEU A 527 6.81 -13.74 6.22
N ILE A 528 5.78 -14.56 5.98
CA ILE A 528 5.80 -15.60 4.95
C ILE A 528 6.02 -14.97 3.56
N GLY A 529 5.38 -13.86 3.26
CA GLY A 529 5.57 -13.13 2.00
C GLY A 529 7.00 -12.66 1.79
N TYR A 530 7.66 -12.17 2.84
CA TYR A 530 9.07 -11.77 2.78
C TYR A 530 10.01 -12.95 2.56
N LEU A 531 9.74 -14.10 3.20
CA LEU A 531 10.51 -15.33 3.00
C LEU A 531 10.32 -15.92 1.61
N THR A 532 9.10 -15.91 1.12
CA THR A 532 8.71 -16.54 -0.14
C THR A 532 8.72 -15.56 -1.33
N HIS A 533 9.40 -14.40 -1.20
CA HIS A 533 9.46 -13.36 -2.25
C HIS A 533 10.04 -13.84 -3.59
N LYS A 534 10.73 -14.98 -3.62
CA LYS A 534 11.21 -15.64 -4.84
C LYS A 534 10.08 -16.28 -5.66
N GLN A 535 8.93 -16.55 -5.05
CA GLN A 535 7.75 -17.06 -5.75
C GLN A 535 7.03 -15.89 -6.42
N THR A 536 7.30 -15.68 -7.70
CA THR A 536 6.91 -14.47 -8.44
C THR A 536 5.77 -14.70 -9.42
N GLY A 537 5.27 -15.93 -9.54
CA GLY A 537 4.09 -16.27 -10.33
C GLY A 537 2.81 -15.70 -9.73
N TRP A 538 1.83 -15.45 -10.57
CA TRP A 538 0.55 -14.84 -10.15
C TRP A 538 -0.30 -15.75 -9.24
N GLY A 539 0.00 -17.04 -9.10
CA GLY A 539 -0.55 -18.01 -8.12
C GLY A 539 -2.08 -18.23 -8.09
N THR A 540 -2.86 -17.24 -8.51
CA THR A 540 -4.32 -17.27 -8.61
C THR A 540 -4.82 -17.52 -10.03
N ARG A 541 -3.94 -17.47 -11.06
CA ARG A 541 -4.32 -17.59 -12.47
C ARG A 541 -4.67 -18.98 -12.93
N GLU A 542 -4.13 -20.04 -12.31
CA GLU A 542 -4.42 -21.43 -12.67
C GLU A 542 -5.77 -21.93 -12.13
N LYS A 543 -6.28 -21.27 -11.10
CA LYS A 543 -7.62 -21.51 -10.55
C LYS A 543 -8.24 -20.14 -10.36
N VAL A 544 -8.93 -19.71 -11.41
CA VAL A 544 -9.76 -18.53 -11.46
C VAL A 544 -10.37 -18.19 -10.11
N GLU A 545 -10.38 -16.94 -9.79
CA GLU A 545 -11.16 -16.36 -8.71
C GLU A 545 -12.68 -16.63 -8.94
N LEU A 546 -13.05 -17.92 -8.96
CA LEU A 546 -14.44 -18.41 -8.97
C LEU A 546 -14.86 -18.74 -7.55
#